data_c8791ca4530a9bfe72a0816aace647ea
#
_entry.id   c8791ca4530a9bfe72a0816aace647ea
#
_cell.length_a   1.000
_cell.length_b   1.000
_cell.length_c   1.000
_cell.angle_alpha   90.00
_cell.angle_beta   90.00
_cell.angle_gamma   90.00
#
_symmetry.space_group_name_H-M   'P 1'
#
loop_
_entity.id
_entity.type
_entity.pdbx_description
1 polymer ?
#
loop_
_entity_poly.entity_id
_entity_poly.type
_entity_poly.pdbx_seq_one_letter_code
_entity_poly.pdbx_strand_id
1 'polypeptide(L)'
;MKVRLLLSVLAIALTFASCSKDNDNSPQLPPNVKKVTNLDVNNKWVTFSFETGVATATTATPTTTSLDWDIAFNNFLVKLNGGESGSGQAAALNTHSQDFFSISKAPVEGYSADNVMQVLVGYPNTQTVTCSLSKPMIGGFGVTEGIIHIAPENMGADKYPSVYRPTKWVYILKRANGKFVKFQLTDCYNDKAKAVYLTFQYQLSEDSNF
;
A
#
# COMPACT_ATOMS: atom_id res chain seq x y z
N MET A 1 30.85 -65.99 35.38
CA MET A 1 29.57 -65.22 35.41
C MET A 1 29.87 -63.74 35.31
N LYS A 2 29.58 -63.12 34.17
CA LYS A 2 29.78 -61.70 33.96
C LYS A 2 28.40 -61.02 33.95
N VAL A 3 28.14 -60.24 34.99
CA VAL A 3 26.92 -59.43 35.10
C VAL A 3 27.10 -58.15 34.26
N ARG A 4 26.28 -57.96 33.24
CA ARG A 4 26.23 -56.70 32.45
C ARG A 4 25.20 -55.75 33.10
N LEU A 5 25.70 -54.63 33.60
CA LEU A 5 24.89 -53.52 34.13
C LEU A 5 24.44 -52.67 32.96
N LEU A 6 23.13 -52.64 32.70
CA LEU A 6 22.50 -51.75 31.72
C LEU A 6 22.17 -50.43 32.42
N LEU A 7 22.91 -49.35 32.09
CA LEU A 7 22.54 -48.00 32.45
C LEU A 7 21.52 -47.47 31.41
N SER A 8 20.30 -47.31 31.84
CA SER A 8 19.27 -46.57 31.08
C SER A 8 19.41 -45.08 31.37
N VAL A 9 19.86 -44.35 30.36
CA VAL A 9 19.88 -42.87 30.40
C VAL A 9 18.50 -42.34 30.06
N LEU A 10 17.80 -41.78 31.02
CA LEU A 10 16.52 -41.13 30.87
C LEU A 10 16.78 -39.68 30.40
N ALA A 11 16.59 -39.42 29.11
CA ALA A 11 16.65 -38.05 28.55
C ALA A 11 15.36 -37.30 28.87
N ILE A 12 15.43 -36.36 29.80
CA ILE A 12 14.34 -35.41 30.09
C ILE A 12 14.40 -34.30 29.04
N ALA A 13 13.51 -34.33 28.08
CA ALA A 13 13.29 -33.24 27.14
C ALA A 13 12.53 -32.10 27.84
N LEU A 14 13.26 -31.04 28.25
CA LEU A 14 12.67 -29.78 28.70
C LEU A 14 12.13 -29.03 27.49
N THR A 15 10.84 -29.12 27.21
CA THR A 15 10.15 -28.25 26.27
C THR A 15 9.96 -26.88 26.93
N PHE A 16 10.80 -25.91 26.56
CA PHE A 16 10.55 -24.51 26.87
C PHE A 16 9.39 -24.03 25.97
N ALA A 17 8.17 -24.06 26.49
CA ALA A 17 7.06 -23.30 25.92
C ALA A 17 7.32 -21.82 26.22
N SER A 18 8.01 -21.14 25.30
CA SER A 18 8.12 -19.68 25.31
C SER A 18 6.78 -19.12 24.87
N CYS A 19 5.88 -18.88 25.84
CA CYS A 19 4.75 -17.99 25.65
C CYS A 19 5.30 -16.55 25.71
N SER A 20 5.73 -15.98 24.61
CA SER A 20 5.80 -14.54 24.47
C SER A 20 4.35 -14.04 24.41
N LYS A 21 3.83 -13.53 25.52
CA LYS A 21 2.66 -12.66 25.52
C LYS A 21 3.11 -11.32 24.89
N ASP A 22 3.04 -11.22 23.60
CA ASP A 22 2.98 -9.92 22.93
C ASP A 22 1.61 -9.33 23.30
N ASN A 23 1.60 -8.47 24.32
CA ASN A 23 0.48 -7.59 24.61
C ASN A 23 0.42 -6.51 23.51
N ASP A 24 0.17 -6.91 22.28
CA ASP A 24 -0.16 -6.00 21.20
C ASP A 24 -1.63 -5.59 21.38
N ASN A 25 -1.83 -4.51 22.14
CA ASN A 25 -3.12 -3.85 22.32
C ASN A 25 -3.54 -3.06 21.06
N SER A 26 -2.94 -3.29 19.93
CA SER A 26 -3.40 -2.74 18.66
C SER A 26 -4.78 -3.30 18.33
N PRO A 27 -5.76 -2.44 17.99
CA PRO A 27 -7.10 -2.92 17.59
C PRO A 27 -6.95 -3.96 16.47
N GLN A 28 -7.40 -5.19 16.74
CA GLN A 28 -7.34 -6.25 15.74
C GLN A 28 -8.27 -5.89 14.57
N LEU A 29 -7.72 -5.84 13.37
CA LEU A 29 -8.52 -5.61 12.17
C LEU A 29 -9.52 -6.76 11.95
N PRO A 30 -10.72 -6.47 11.41
CA PRO A 30 -11.65 -7.52 11.01
C PRO A 30 -10.98 -8.54 10.06
N PRO A 31 -11.36 -9.82 10.10
CA PRO A 31 -10.69 -10.89 9.35
C PRO A 31 -10.62 -10.69 7.83
N ASN A 32 -11.56 -9.92 7.28
CA ASN A 32 -11.63 -9.59 5.85
C ASN A 32 -10.81 -8.34 5.46
N VAL A 33 -10.22 -7.64 6.44
CA VAL A 33 -9.32 -6.49 6.19
C VAL A 33 -7.89 -6.96 6.26
N LYS A 34 -7.18 -6.79 5.16
CA LYS A 34 -5.75 -7.11 5.05
C LYS A 34 -4.91 -5.84 5.25
N LYS A 35 -3.71 -6.00 5.78
CA LYS A 35 -2.75 -4.92 5.99
C LYS A 35 -1.41 -5.25 5.36
N VAL A 36 -0.81 -4.27 4.70
CA VAL A 36 0.57 -4.30 4.22
C VAL A 36 1.35 -3.25 5.00
N THR A 37 2.51 -3.61 5.50
CA THR A 37 3.35 -2.71 6.31
C THR A 37 4.71 -2.50 5.67
N ASN A 38 5.20 -1.26 5.74
CA ASN A 38 6.57 -0.90 5.34
C ASN A 38 6.94 -1.30 3.89
N LEU A 39 5.99 -1.21 2.93
CA LEU A 39 6.28 -1.47 1.53
C LEU A 39 7.24 -0.41 0.99
N ASP A 40 8.49 -0.81 0.71
CA ASP A 40 9.52 0.07 0.15
C ASP A 40 9.25 0.39 -1.32
N VAL A 41 8.84 1.62 -1.61
CA VAL A 41 8.57 2.13 -2.97
C VAL A 41 9.51 3.27 -3.37
N ASN A 42 10.64 3.38 -2.67
CA ASN A 42 11.61 4.46 -2.87
C ASN A 42 12.38 4.28 -4.21
N ASN A 43 12.20 5.23 -5.13
CA ASN A 43 12.88 5.32 -6.42
C ASN A 43 12.79 4.06 -7.30
N LYS A 44 11.72 3.29 -7.17
CA LYS A 44 11.43 2.11 -7.99
C LYS A 44 9.94 1.92 -8.13
N TRP A 45 9.49 1.35 -9.22
CA TRP A 45 8.13 0.88 -9.33
C TRP A 45 7.96 -0.41 -8.52
N VAL A 46 6.87 -0.49 -7.77
CA VAL A 46 6.45 -1.69 -7.06
C VAL A 46 5.00 -1.95 -7.44
N THR A 47 4.77 -3.01 -8.20
CA THR A 47 3.42 -3.49 -8.51
C THR A 47 2.86 -4.29 -7.34
N PHE A 48 1.56 -4.24 -7.15
CA PHE A 48 0.86 -4.97 -6.10
C PHE A 48 -0.43 -5.59 -6.64
N SER A 49 -0.66 -6.85 -6.31
CA SER A 49 -1.92 -7.54 -6.55
C SER A 49 -2.70 -7.66 -5.25
N PHE A 50 -3.90 -7.09 -5.20
CA PHE A 50 -4.76 -7.19 -4.02
C PHE A 50 -5.28 -8.62 -3.81
N GLU A 51 -5.41 -9.42 -4.88
CA GLU A 51 -5.85 -10.81 -4.79
C GLU A 51 -4.85 -11.66 -4.02
N THR A 52 -3.61 -11.65 -4.47
CA THR A 52 -2.55 -12.50 -3.91
C THR A 52 -1.86 -11.87 -2.71
N GLY A 53 -1.94 -10.54 -2.56
CA GLY A 53 -1.17 -9.78 -1.57
C GLY A 53 0.31 -9.68 -1.91
N VAL A 54 0.70 -9.99 -3.14
CA VAL A 54 2.11 -10.00 -3.57
C VAL A 54 2.51 -8.65 -4.14
N ALA A 55 3.67 -8.16 -3.67
CA ALA A 55 4.35 -6.98 -4.18
C ALA A 55 5.57 -7.40 -5.01
N THR A 56 5.74 -6.80 -6.19
CA THR A 56 6.89 -7.08 -7.08
C THR A 56 7.59 -5.79 -7.46
N ALA A 57 8.86 -5.66 -7.08
CA ALA A 57 9.67 -4.51 -7.47
C ALA A 57 10.15 -4.66 -8.93
N THR A 58 10.13 -3.56 -9.67
CA THR A 58 10.63 -3.50 -11.05
C THR A 58 11.39 -2.20 -11.28
N THR A 59 12.47 -2.26 -12.05
CA THR A 59 13.23 -1.08 -12.46
C THR A 59 12.61 -0.39 -13.67
N ALA A 60 11.82 -1.11 -14.45
CA ALA A 60 11.08 -0.55 -15.57
C ALA A 60 9.68 -0.08 -15.12
N THR A 61 9.13 0.90 -15.83
CA THR A 61 7.73 1.25 -15.69
C THR A 61 6.86 0.01 -15.94
N PRO A 62 5.90 -0.31 -15.05
CA PRO A 62 5.02 -1.46 -15.24
C PRO A 62 4.36 -1.40 -16.62
N THR A 63 4.47 -2.50 -17.34
CA THR A 63 3.92 -2.60 -18.68
C THR A 63 2.55 -3.24 -18.69
N THR A 64 1.85 -3.00 -19.72
CA THR A 64 0.42 -2.89 -19.93
C THR A 64 -0.29 -4.19 -20.30
N THR A 65 0.40 -5.32 -20.46
CA THR A 65 -0.21 -6.53 -21.04
C THR A 65 -0.62 -7.61 -20.03
N SER A 66 -0.10 -7.53 -18.79
CA SER A 66 -0.45 -8.49 -17.74
C SER A 66 -1.55 -7.96 -16.83
N LEU A 67 -2.44 -8.85 -16.40
CA LEU A 67 -3.45 -8.58 -15.36
C LEU A 67 -3.00 -9.04 -13.96
N ASP A 68 -1.71 -9.38 -13.78
CA ASP A 68 -1.19 -9.92 -12.53
C ASP A 68 -1.00 -8.86 -11.44
N TRP A 69 -1.21 -7.60 -11.75
CA TRP A 69 -1.13 -6.49 -10.81
C TRP A 69 -2.36 -5.58 -10.92
N ASP A 70 -2.72 -4.92 -9.82
CA ASP A 70 -3.86 -4.01 -9.76
C ASP A 70 -3.40 -2.54 -9.64
N ILE A 71 -2.37 -2.30 -8.82
CA ILE A 71 -1.83 -0.98 -8.49
C ILE A 71 -0.31 -1.02 -8.47
N ALA A 72 0.33 0.09 -8.82
CA ALA A 72 1.77 0.26 -8.72
C ALA A 72 2.14 1.60 -8.12
N PHE A 73 3.21 1.61 -7.34
CA PHE A 73 3.74 2.78 -6.65
C PHE A 73 5.18 3.06 -7.03
N ASN A 74 5.54 4.34 -7.12
CA ASN A 74 6.92 4.82 -7.17
C ASN A 74 6.99 6.13 -6.40
N ASN A 75 7.61 6.14 -5.24
CA ASN A 75 7.50 7.24 -4.28
C ASN A 75 6.00 7.54 -3.99
N PHE A 76 5.49 8.70 -4.42
CA PHE A 76 4.08 9.10 -4.31
C PHE A 76 3.32 9.06 -5.64
N LEU A 77 3.95 8.54 -6.70
CA LEU A 77 3.29 8.29 -7.97
C LEU A 77 2.50 6.98 -7.89
N VAL A 78 1.28 6.99 -8.40
CA VAL A 78 0.39 5.83 -8.39
C VAL A 78 -0.12 5.55 -9.79
N LYS A 79 0.02 4.30 -10.22
CA LYS A 79 -0.58 3.75 -11.44
C LYS A 79 -1.59 2.68 -11.10
N LEU A 80 -2.62 2.58 -11.89
CA LEU A 80 -3.59 1.49 -11.87
C LEU A 80 -3.46 0.68 -13.16
N ASN A 81 -3.74 -0.60 -13.11
CA ASN A 81 -3.74 -1.44 -14.31
C ASN A 81 -5.02 -1.23 -15.13
N GLY A 82 -5.11 -0.05 -15.73
CA GLY A 82 -6.25 0.38 -16.55
C GLY A 82 -5.98 1.72 -17.24
N GLY A 83 -6.84 2.11 -18.14
CA GLY A 83 -6.66 3.32 -18.95
C GLY A 83 -5.35 3.30 -19.74
N GLU A 84 -4.57 4.38 -19.70
CA GLU A 84 -3.31 4.51 -20.41
C GLU A 84 -2.15 3.70 -19.76
N SER A 85 -2.34 3.19 -18.55
CA SER A 85 -1.31 2.45 -17.81
C SER A 85 -1.40 0.93 -17.95
N GLY A 86 -2.52 0.38 -18.41
CA GLY A 86 -2.70 -1.06 -18.46
C GLY A 86 -3.92 -1.51 -19.25
N SER A 87 -3.94 -2.79 -19.66
CA SER A 87 -5.03 -3.42 -20.39
C SER A 87 -6.20 -3.84 -19.49
N GLY A 88 -6.06 -3.72 -18.17
CA GLY A 88 -7.10 -4.05 -17.22
C GLY A 88 -8.19 -2.98 -17.12
N GLN A 89 -9.16 -3.23 -16.25
CA GLN A 89 -10.30 -2.35 -16.01
C GLN A 89 -10.09 -1.41 -14.79
N ALA A 90 -8.84 -1.31 -14.28
CA ALA A 90 -8.59 -0.61 -13.05
C ALA A 90 -8.88 0.89 -13.17
N ALA A 91 -9.54 1.40 -12.14
CA ALA A 91 -9.89 2.80 -11.99
C ALA A 91 -10.08 3.13 -10.50
N ALA A 92 -9.95 4.38 -10.10
CA ALA A 92 -10.05 4.83 -8.72
C ALA A 92 -11.14 5.89 -8.52
N LEU A 93 -11.73 5.86 -7.33
CA LEU A 93 -12.62 6.88 -6.81
C LEU A 93 -12.15 7.26 -5.41
N ASN A 94 -11.93 8.56 -5.13
CA ASN A 94 -11.76 9.07 -3.78
C ASN A 94 -13.14 9.26 -3.14
N THR A 95 -13.39 8.63 -2.00
CA THR A 95 -14.67 8.74 -1.30
C THR A 95 -14.76 10.02 -0.45
N HIS A 96 -13.65 10.74 -0.28
CA HIS A 96 -13.51 11.88 0.65
C HIS A 96 -13.85 11.53 2.11
N SER A 97 -13.91 10.25 2.47
CA SER A 97 -14.01 9.76 3.84
C SER A 97 -12.65 9.27 4.33
N GLN A 98 -12.34 9.53 5.59
CA GLN A 98 -11.17 8.95 6.28
C GLN A 98 -11.57 7.75 7.17
N ASP A 99 -12.86 7.49 7.30
CA ASP A 99 -13.35 6.34 8.04
C ASP A 99 -13.50 5.13 7.11
N PHE A 100 -12.55 4.19 7.24
CA PHE A 100 -12.49 2.98 6.43
C PHE A 100 -13.74 2.11 6.59
N PHE A 101 -14.32 2.08 7.78
CA PHE A 101 -15.44 1.21 8.10
C PHE A 101 -16.82 1.81 7.78
N SER A 102 -16.89 3.12 7.55
CA SER A 102 -18.13 3.77 7.13
C SER A 102 -18.54 3.44 5.69
N ILE A 103 -17.60 2.96 4.87
CA ILE A 103 -17.84 2.62 3.46
C ILE A 103 -18.20 1.15 3.36
N SER A 104 -19.48 0.85 3.22
CA SER A 104 -20.01 -0.53 3.14
C SER A 104 -20.30 -1.00 1.71
N LYS A 105 -20.29 -0.08 0.73
CA LYS A 105 -20.59 -0.42 -0.68
C LYS A 105 -19.78 0.45 -1.64
N ALA A 106 -19.34 -0.16 -2.75
CA ALA A 106 -18.69 0.55 -3.85
C ALA A 106 -19.74 1.40 -4.60
N PRO A 107 -19.48 2.69 -4.85
CA PRO A 107 -20.30 3.52 -5.71
C PRO A 107 -20.42 2.94 -7.13
N VAL A 108 -21.53 3.23 -7.82
CA VAL A 108 -21.77 2.72 -9.17
C VAL A 108 -20.93 3.46 -10.21
N GLU A 109 -20.67 4.74 -9.98
CA GLU A 109 -20.00 5.65 -10.91
C GLU A 109 -18.98 6.56 -10.20
N GLY A 110 -18.32 7.45 -10.95
CA GLY A 110 -17.33 8.39 -10.41
C GLY A 110 -15.90 7.90 -10.47
N TYR A 111 -15.63 6.74 -11.06
CA TYR A 111 -14.28 6.20 -11.21
C TYR A 111 -13.51 6.88 -12.33
N SER A 112 -12.23 7.12 -12.11
CA SER A 112 -11.29 7.61 -13.12
C SER A 112 -10.19 6.58 -13.35
N ALA A 113 -10.02 6.18 -14.61
CA ALA A 113 -8.88 5.38 -15.03
C ALA A 113 -7.63 6.27 -15.19
N ASP A 114 -6.47 5.65 -15.34
CA ASP A 114 -5.22 6.36 -15.56
C ASP A 114 -5.22 7.13 -16.89
N ASN A 115 -4.68 8.35 -16.84
CA ASN A 115 -4.48 9.21 -17.99
C ASN A 115 -3.06 9.75 -17.99
N VAL A 116 -2.57 10.17 -19.17
CA VAL A 116 -1.30 10.89 -19.29
C VAL A 116 -1.45 12.27 -18.64
N MET A 117 -0.56 12.57 -17.71
CA MET A 117 -0.53 13.85 -17.02
C MET A 117 0.89 14.28 -16.67
N GLN A 118 1.06 15.58 -16.46
CA GLN A 118 2.32 16.16 -15.97
C GLN A 118 2.21 16.38 -14.46
N VAL A 119 3.26 15.97 -13.74
CA VAL A 119 3.35 16.14 -12.29
C VAL A 119 4.71 16.66 -11.90
N LEU A 120 4.76 17.47 -10.86
CA LEU A 120 6.00 17.89 -10.23
C LEU A 120 6.48 16.80 -9.28
N VAL A 121 7.72 16.35 -9.47
CA VAL A 121 8.37 15.37 -8.60
C VAL A 121 9.67 15.97 -8.04
N GLY A 122 9.86 15.81 -6.75
CA GLY A 122 11.03 16.30 -6.03
C GLY A 122 10.93 17.77 -5.59
N TYR A 123 11.77 18.11 -4.61
CA TYR A 123 11.96 19.43 -4.05
C TYR A 123 13.36 19.47 -3.38
N PRO A 124 14.14 20.54 -3.46
CA PRO A 124 13.88 21.84 -4.10
C PRO A 124 14.04 21.82 -5.63
N ASN A 125 14.68 20.81 -6.20
CA ASN A 125 14.89 20.66 -7.63
C ASN A 125 13.69 19.94 -8.25
N THR A 126 12.59 20.66 -8.44
CA THR A 126 11.38 20.09 -9.02
C THR A 126 11.60 19.70 -10.46
N GLN A 127 11.16 18.50 -10.80
CA GLN A 127 11.14 17.98 -12.16
C GLN A 127 9.71 17.69 -12.55
N THR A 128 9.31 18.12 -13.73
CA THR A 128 8.04 17.74 -14.34
C THR A 128 8.26 16.44 -15.11
N VAL A 129 7.45 15.43 -14.82
CA VAL A 129 7.41 14.19 -15.60
C VAL A 129 6.04 14.02 -16.23
N THR A 130 6.03 13.47 -17.44
CA THR A 130 4.78 13.10 -18.14
C THR A 130 4.67 11.59 -18.10
N CYS A 131 3.61 11.09 -17.50
CA CYS A 131 3.34 9.64 -17.41
C CYS A 131 1.84 9.39 -17.19
N SER A 132 1.43 8.14 -17.44
CA SER A 132 0.08 7.71 -17.15
C SER A 132 -0.05 7.45 -15.65
N LEU A 133 -0.91 8.17 -14.98
CA LEU A 133 -1.09 8.11 -13.53
C LEU A 133 -2.56 8.20 -13.14
N SER A 134 -2.88 7.68 -11.97
CA SER A 134 -4.20 7.78 -11.34
C SER A 134 -4.40 9.17 -10.73
N LYS A 135 -5.12 10.05 -11.43
CA LYS A 135 -5.43 11.40 -10.95
C LYS A 135 -6.03 11.42 -9.53
N PRO A 136 -6.99 10.54 -9.17
CA PRO A 136 -7.58 10.56 -7.83
C PRO A 136 -6.62 10.12 -6.71
N MET A 137 -5.53 9.42 -7.04
CA MET A 137 -4.65 8.82 -6.03
C MET A 137 -3.25 9.41 -6.00
N ILE A 138 -2.85 10.19 -7.00
CA ILE A 138 -1.50 10.77 -7.02
C ILE A 138 -1.30 11.65 -5.79
N GLY A 139 -0.17 11.48 -5.13
CA GLY A 139 0.26 12.30 -4.01
C GLY A 139 1.36 13.27 -4.40
N GLY A 140 1.70 14.17 -3.52
CA GLY A 140 2.85 15.06 -3.68
C GLY A 140 2.64 16.46 -3.12
N PHE A 141 3.47 17.37 -3.59
CA PHE A 141 3.49 18.75 -3.18
C PHE A 141 2.20 19.48 -3.55
N GLY A 142 1.53 20.06 -2.55
CA GLY A 142 0.28 20.80 -2.76
C GLY A 142 -0.92 19.96 -3.19
N VAL A 143 -0.77 18.63 -3.27
CA VAL A 143 -1.87 17.71 -3.55
C VAL A 143 -2.52 17.30 -2.25
N THR A 144 -3.75 17.72 -2.02
CA THR A 144 -4.49 17.42 -0.78
C THR A 144 -5.40 16.19 -0.89
N GLU A 145 -5.67 15.73 -2.11
CA GLU A 145 -6.63 14.64 -2.39
C GLU A 145 -5.98 13.33 -2.78
N GLY A 146 -4.67 13.31 -3.02
CA GLY A 146 -3.92 12.09 -3.30
C GLY A 146 -3.65 11.26 -2.04
N ILE A 147 -2.93 10.16 -2.20
CA ILE A 147 -2.63 9.25 -1.06
C ILE A 147 -1.64 9.87 -0.05
N ILE A 148 -0.75 10.75 -0.50
CA ILE A 148 0.26 11.41 0.33
C ILE A 148 0.22 12.91 0.07
N HIS A 149 0.23 13.68 1.14
CA HIS A 149 0.39 15.13 1.13
C HIS A 149 1.78 15.51 1.64
N ILE A 150 2.47 16.39 0.93
CA ILE A 150 3.70 17.03 1.41
C ILE A 150 3.29 18.34 2.06
N ALA A 151 3.51 18.44 3.37
CA ALA A 151 3.06 19.60 4.15
C ALA A 151 3.82 20.87 3.78
N PRO A 152 3.13 21.92 3.31
CA PRO A 152 3.76 23.19 2.91
C PRO A 152 4.48 23.89 4.05
N GLU A 153 3.98 23.78 5.27
CA GLU A 153 4.54 24.38 6.46
C GLU A 153 5.96 23.92 6.79
N ASN A 154 6.39 22.82 6.18
CA ASN A 154 7.72 22.25 6.37
C ASN A 154 8.69 22.58 5.21
N MET A 155 8.30 23.49 4.34
CA MET A 155 9.00 23.82 3.11
C MET A 155 9.76 25.14 3.18
N GLY A 156 10.34 25.48 4.28
CA GLY A 156 11.34 26.55 4.34
C GLY A 156 12.73 26.01 4.05
N ALA A 157 13.67 26.86 3.62
CA ALA A 157 15.07 26.50 3.42
C ALA A 157 15.69 25.86 4.69
N ASP A 158 15.14 26.19 5.85
CA ASP A 158 15.59 25.72 7.17
C ASP A 158 14.82 24.48 7.68
N LYS A 159 13.86 23.95 6.91
CA LYS A 159 12.93 22.89 7.35
C LYS A 159 12.99 21.63 6.49
N TYR A 160 14.12 21.37 5.92
CA TYR A 160 14.40 20.12 5.23
C TYR A 160 14.79 19.02 6.22
N PRO A 161 14.32 17.79 6.08
CA PRO A 161 13.56 17.19 4.96
C PRO A 161 12.05 17.48 5.01
N SER A 162 11.41 17.43 3.84
CA SER A 162 9.95 17.54 3.71
C SER A 162 9.25 16.48 4.55
N VAL A 163 8.16 16.86 5.21
CA VAL A 163 7.32 15.92 5.95
C VAL A 163 6.21 15.41 5.05
N TYR A 164 6.15 14.12 4.88
CA TYR A 164 5.12 13.42 4.14
C TYR A 164 4.01 12.99 5.10
N ARG A 165 2.75 13.19 4.70
CA ARG A 165 1.60 12.79 5.50
C ARG A 165 0.63 11.98 4.66
N PRO A 166 0.22 10.78 5.08
CA PRO A 166 -0.86 10.08 4.41
C PRO A 166 -2.14 10.91 4.59
N THR A 167 -2.89 11.09 3.52
CA THR A 167 -4.17 11.81 3.56
C THR A 167 -5.24 11.01 4.30
N LYS A 168 -5.04 9.70 4.40
CA LYS A 168 -5.96 8.73 5.00
C LYS A 168 -7.34 8.71 4.32
N TRP A 169 -7.46 9.25 3.10
CA TRP A 169 -8.68 9.08 2.32
C TRP A 169 -8.89 7.60 2.02
N VAL A 170 -10.13 7.17 2.09
CA VAL A 170 -10.56 5.85 1.62
C VAL A 170 -10.83 5.95 0.13
N TYR A 171 -10.20 5.06 -0.63
CA TYR A 171 -10.43 4.92 -2.06
C TYR A 171 -11.19 3.64 -2.34
N ILE A 172 -12.10 3.69 -3.29
CA ILE A 172 -12.64 2.49 -3.92
C ILE A 172 -11.97 2.34 -5.27
N LEU A 173 -11.34 1.19 -5.47
CA LEU A 173 -10.66 0.88 -6.72
C LEU A 173 -11.44 -0.22 -7.44
N LYS A 174 -11.62 -0.06 -8.74
CA LYS A 174 -11.80 -1.21 -9.63
C LYS A 174 -10.43 -1.83 -9.81
N ARG A 175 -10.34 -3.15 -9.73
CA ARG A 175 -9.12 -3.92 -9.98
C ARG A 175 -8.96 -4.19 -11.48
N ALA A 176 -7.82 -4.73 -11.89
CA ALA A 176 -7.57 -5.09 -13.29
C ALA A 176 -8.65 -6.02 -13.87
N ASN A 177 -9.23 -6.90 -13.05
CA ASN A 177 -10.31 -7.83 -13.41
C ASN A 177 -11.74 -7.25 -13.27
N GLY A 178 -11.87 -5.96 -12.95
CA GLY A 178 -13.15 -5.26 -12.77
C GLY A 178 -13.83 -5.42 -11.40
N LYS A 179 -13.32 -6.29 -10.52
CA LYS A 179 -13.81 -6.43 -9.14
C LYS A 179 -13.37 -5.23 -8.28
N PHE A 180 -13.91 -5.10 -7.07
CA PHE A 180 -13.65 -3.94 -6.24
C PHE A 180 -12.68 -4.25 -5.09
N VAL A 181 -12.00 -3.20 -4.64
CA VAL A 181 -11.22 -3.19 -3.41
C VAL A 181 -11.36 -1.83 -2.73
N LYS A 182 -11.58 -1.84 -1.44
CA LYS A 182 -11.50 -0.67 -0.57
C LYS A 182 -10.07 -0.54 -0.08
N PHE A 183 -9.47 0.64 -0.23
CA PHE A 183 -8.05 0.90 0.03
C PHE A 183 -7.88 2.16 0.86
N GLN A 184 -6.94 2.15 1.80
CA GLN A 184 -6.56 3.34 2.58
C GLN A 184 -5.07 3.28 2.92
N LEU A 185 -4.31 4.32 2.55
CA LEU A 185 -2.96 4.52 3.02
C LEU A 185 -3.01 5.05 4.46
N THR A 186 -2.34 4.36 5.39
CA THR A 186 -2.35 4.70 6.82
C THR A 186 -1.04 5.30 7.31
N ASP A 187 0.10 4.95 6.68
CA ASP A 187 1.42 5.51 6.98
C ASP A 187 2.30 5.53 5.72
N CYS A 188 3.31 6.39 5.74
CA CYS A 188 4.30 6.52 4.67
C CYS A 188 5.75 6.53 5.19
N TYR A 189 5.96 6.13 6.45
CA TYR A 189 7.28 5.95 7.06
C TYR A 189 7.45 4.51 7.56
N ASN A 190 8.70 4.06 7.62
CA ASN A 190 9.03 2.82 8.31
C ASN A 190 9.38 3.07 9.78
N ASP A 191 9.65 1.99 10.53
CA ASP A 191 9.97 2.01 11.96
C ASP A 191 11.25 2.80 12.30
N LYS A 192 12.06 3.14 11.28
CA LYS A 192 13.25 3.99 11.40
C LYS A 192 13.00 5.43 10.95
N ALA A 193 11.74 5.85 10.86
CA ALA A 193 11.31 7.15 10.36
C ALA A 193 11.83 7.50 8.94
N LYS A 194 12.15 6.48 8.12
CA LYS A 194 12.50 6.69 6.73
C LYS A 194 11.22 6.78 5.90
N ALA A 195 11.10 7.86 5.11
CA ALA A 195 9.95 8.12 4.26
C ALA A 195 9.88 7.19 3.05
N VAL A 196 8.71 7.18 2.42
CA VAL A 196 8.41 6.41 1.19
C VAL A 196 8.40 4.89 1.43
N TYR A 197 7.96 4.52 2.62
CA TYR A 197 7.60 3.16 3.01
C TYR A 197 6.11 3.14 3.31
N LEU A 198 5.33 2.55 2.41
CA LEU A 198 3.87 2.61 2.49
C LEU A 198 3.32 1.55 3.43
N THR A 199 2.44 1.98 4.33
CA THR A 199 1.60 1.07 5.13
C THR A 199 0.15 1.37 4.78
N PHE A 200 -0.59 0.34 4.35
CA PHE A 200 -1.96 0.48 3.95
C PHE A 200 -2.81 -0.71 4.36
N GLN A 201 -4.11 -0.48 4.44
CA GLN A 201 -5.10 -1.52 4.64
C GLN A 201 -6.03 -1.60 3.43
N TYR A 202 -6.58 -2.79 3.21
CA TYR A 202 -7.51 -3.01 2.12
C TYR A 202 -8.48 -4.16 2.41
N GLN A 203 -9.63 -4.11 1.75
CA GLN A 203 -10.65 -5.13 1.81
C GLN A 203 -11.15 -5.42 0.40
N LEU A 204 -11.13 -6.69 0.01
CA LEU A 204 -11.64 -7.15 -1.28
C LEU A 204 -13.16 -7.24 -1.25
N SER A 205 -13.77 -7.04 -2.42
CA SER A 205 -15.18 -7.28 -2.65
C SER A 205 -15.41 -7.93 -4.02
N GLU A 206 -16.23 -8.95 -4.02
CA GLU A 206 -16.64 -9.67 -5.24
C GLU A 206 -17.89 -9.07 -5.90
N ASP A 207 -18.76 -8.46 -5.08
CA ASP A 207 -20.10 -8.01 -5.45
C ASP A 207 -20.39 -6.54 -5.15
N SER A 208 -19.35 -5.73 -4.93
CA SER A 208 -19.41 -4.33 -4.50
C SER A 208 -19.78 -4.06 -3.04
N ASN A 209 -20.02 -5.05 -2.19
CA ASN A 209 -20.26 -4.88 -0.75
C ASN A 209 -18.95 -5.12 0.05
N PHE A 210 -18.76 -4.36 1.14
CA PHE A 210 -17.56 -4.44 2.00
C PHE A 210 -17.93 -4.80 3.43
#